data_fb67cdc2b38ec79013d88d65e1e332d8
#
_entry.id   fb67cdc2b38ec79013d88d65e1e332d8
#
_cell.length_a   1.000
_cell.length_b   1.000
_cell.length_c   1.000
_cell.angle_alpha   90.00
_cell.angle_beta   90.00
_cell.angle_gamma   90.00
#
_symmetry.space_group_name_H-M   'P 1'
#
loop_
_entity.id
_entity.type
_entity.pdbx_description
1 polymer ?
#
loop_
_entity_poly.entity_id
_entity_poly.type
_entity_poly.pdbx_seq_one_letter_code
_entity_poly.pdbx_strand_id
1 'polypeptide(L)'
;MKVVITGANGNIGKRLIRALIDRGGHEILALVRSDRAAEMLRDAGFDVDIQIVNYVDADGIRAAVKSCDVVFHLVGIIKESKTNSFYLAHEAACKALCDADLGAATVINLGIVGSDPDSQNACLRSRAEAEAILLAAAPKVISLRVPMVLGEGDYSSLALERNARKAMTMAFRAASLEQPVDSNDVIKALLAAAETPLESCVLELAGPESLTRSALIKRAGQVLGRQPKVVSLPLWPGLLIAALLEKVMSNPPVTRAMLGVLDHNDDVKTQAACAALGISLTPLDETLSRVLKV
;
A
#
# COMPACT_ATOMS: atom_id res chain seq x y z
N MET A 1 -6.44 -9.25 21.35
CA MET A 1 -5.16 -8.52 21.14
C MET A 1 -5.43 -7.04 21.15
N LYS A 2 -4.51 -6.25 21.69
CA LYS A 2 -4.50 -4.81 21.55
C LYS A 2 -3.73 -4.42 20.27
N VAL A 3 -4.44 -3.84 19.33
CA VAL A 3 -3.96 -3.55 17.97
C VAL A 3 -3.91 -2.07 17.73
N VAL A 4 -2.77 -1.57 17.26
CA VAL A 4 -2.60 -0.17 16.84
C VAL A 4 -2.43 -0.13 15.33
N ILE A 5 -3.14 0.77 14.65
CA ILE A 5 -3.10 0.90 13.20
C ILE A 5 -2.70 2.33 12.83
N THR A 6 -1.51 2.53 12.27
CA THR A 6 -1.10 3.83 11.71
C THR A 6 -1.56 3.92 10.25
N GLY A 7 -1.92 5.11 9.78
CA GLY A 7 -2.49 5.23 8.43
C GLY A 7 -3.90 4.64 8.29
N ALA A 8 -4.63 4.54 9.41
CA ALA A 8 -5.91 3.88 9.55
C ALA A 8 -7.00 4.38 8.57
N ASN A 9 -6.97 5.66 8.18
CA ASN A 9 -7.94 6.25 7.24
C ASN A 9 -7.67 5.93 5.76
N GLY A 10 -6.56 5.24 5.45
CA GLY A 10 -6.26 4.73 4.10
C GLY A 10 -7.19 3.59 3.68
N ASN A 11 -7.17 3.23 2.39
CA ASN A 11 -8.03 2.15 1.88
C ASN A 11 -7.72 0.81 2.56
N ILE A 12 -6.44 0.43 2.68
CA ILE A 12 -6.04 -0.80 3.40
C ILE A 12 -6.36 -0.68 4.89
N GLY A 13 -6.12 0.48 5.52
CA GLY A 13 -6.43 0.70 6.93
C GLY A 13 -7.90 0.49 7.25
N LYS A 14 -8.80 1.06 6.46
CA LYS A 14 -10.26 0.88 6.64
C LYS A 14 -10.71 -0.58 6.44
N ARG A 15 -10.14 -1.28 5.45
CA ARG A 15 -10.42 -2.71 5.23
C ARG A 15 -9.90 -3.56 6.37
N LEU A 16 -8.72 -3.25 6.89
CA LEU A 16 -8.14 -3.95 8.04
C LEU A 16 -8.99 -3.74 9.30
N ILE A 17 -9.41 -2.50 9.59
CA ILE A 17 -10.31 -2.21 10.71
C ILE A 17 -11.60 -3.03 10.59
N ARG A 18 -12.24 -3.05 9.43
CA ARG A 18 -13.45 -3.85 9.19
C ARG A 18 -13.19 -5.34 9.47
N ALA A 19 -12.11 -5.90 8.93
CA ALA A 19 -11.79 -7.30 9.12
C ALA A 19 -11.48 -7.66 10.59
N LEU A 20 -10.85 -6.76 11.35
CA LEU A 20 -10.60 -6.95 12.79
C LEU A 20 -11.90 -6.87 13.61
N ILE A 21 -12.81 -5.94 13.28
CA ILE A 21 -14.13 -5.86 13.90
C ILE A 21 -14.93 -7.14 13.63
N ASP A 22 -14.99 -7.59 12.39
CA ASP A 22 -15.74 -8.79 11.97
C ASP A 22 -15.21 -10.07 12.65
N ARG A 23 -13.89 -10.14 12.93
CA ARG A 23 -13.29 -11.25 13.70
C ARG A 23 -13.59 -11.18 15.20
N GLY A 24 -13.75 -9.98 15.73
CA GLY A 24 -13.96 -9.77 17.16
C GLY A 24 -12.73 -10.05 18.04
N GLY A 25 -12.83 -9.75 19.33
CA GLY A 25 -11.79 -10.06 20.31
C GLY A 25 -10.53 -9.18 20.24
N HIS A 26 -10.60 -8.03 19.55
CA HIS A 26 -9.52 -7.06 19.42
C HIS A 26 -9.90 -5.71 20.02
N GLU A 27 -8.96 -5.09 20.75
CA GLU A 27 -8.98 -3.69 21.13
C GLU A 27 -8.24 -2.92 20.02
N ILE A 28 -8.98 -2.10 19.26
CA ILE A 28 -8.43 -1.46 18.06
C ILE A 28 -8.26 0.03 18.31
N LEU A 29 -7.02 0.53 18.20
CA LEU A 29 -6.70 1.94 18.21
C LEU A 29 -6.25 2.40 16.83
N ALA A 30 -7.06 3.24 16.19
CA ALA A 30 -6.81 3.80 14.88
C ALA A 30 -6.06 5.14 15.01
N LEU A 31 -4.82 5.20 14.55
CA LEU A 31 -4.04 6.43 14.53
C LEU A 31 -4.20 7.14 13.19
N VAL A 32 -4.49 8.44 13.26
CA VAL A 32 -4.66 9.33 12.10
C VAL A 32 -3.93 10.65 12.31
N ARG A 33 -3.70 11.43 11.23
CA ARG A 33 -2.90 12.66 11.31
C ARG A 33 -3.72 13.94 11.46
N SER A 34 -5.05 13.89 11.35
CA SER A 34 -5.89 15.10 11.33
C SER A 34 -7.33 14.80 11.71
N ASP A 35 -8.04 15.85 12.14
CA ASP A 35 -9.48 15.78 12.43
C ASP A 35 -10.27 15.25 11.23
N ARG A 36 -9.98 15.75 10.02
CA ARG A 36 -10.62 15.26 8.79
C ARG A 36 -10.44 13.75 8.60
N ALA A 37 -9.26 13.21 8.91
CA ALA A 37 -9.02 11.78 8.80
C ALA A 37 -9.77 10.98 9.88
N ALA A 38 -9.93 11.55 11.07
CA ALA A 38 -10.74 10.98 12.14
C ALA A 38 -12.24 10.98 11.77
N GLU A 39 -12.73 12.09 11.22
CA GLU A 39 -14.12 12.19 10.72
C GLU A 39 -14.39 11.13 9.64
N MET A 40 -13.48 10.95 8.67
CA MET A 40 -13.62 9.92 7.64
C MET A 40 -13.78 8.50 8.21
N LEU A 41 -13.16 8.19 9.35
CA LEU A 41 -13.35 6.89 10.01
C LEU A 41 -14.68 6.81 10.75
N ARG A 42 -15.10 7.88 11.43
CA ARG A 42 -16.40 7.95 12.10
C ARG A 42 -17.55 7.84 11.09
N ASP A 43 -17.46 8.58 9.97
CA ASP A 43 -18.46 8.55 8.88
C ASP A 43 -18.54 7.17 8.22
N ALA A 44 -17.43 6.40 8.21
CA ALA A 44 -17.43 5.02 7.75
C ALA A 44 -18.12 4.03 8.73
N GLY A 45 -18.57 4.51 9.90
CA GLY A 45 -19.29 3.72 10.89
C GLY A 45 -18.43 2.71 11.64
N PHE A 46 -17.13 3.00 11.80
CA PHE A 46 -16.25 2.15 12.61
C PHE A 46 -16.38 2.50 14.09
N ASP A 47 -16.74 1.50 14.88
CA ASP A 47 -16.75 1.57 16.36
C ASP A 47 -15.39 1.13 16.89
N VAL A 48 -14.43 2.05 16.85
CA VAL A 48 -13.04 1.87 17.30
C VAL A 48 -12.51 3.15 17.93
N ASP A 49 -11.52 3.02 18.80
CA ASP A 49 -10.82 4.17 19.34
C ASP A 49 -10.01 4.88 18.25
N ILE A 50 -10.14 6.21 18.18
CA ILE A 50 -9.42 7.04 17.20
C ILE A 50 -8.60 8.08 17.92
N GLN A 51 -7.29 8.09 17.62
CA GLN A 51 -6.36 9.10 18.15
C GLN A 51 -5.68 9.86 17.03
N ILE A 52 -5.62 11.19 17.17
CA ILE A 52 -4.89 12.05 16.24
C ILE A 52 -3.46 12.20 16.76
N VAL A 53 -2.49 11.80 15.93
CA VAL A 53 -1.07 11.85 16.25
C VAL A 53 -0.26 12.40 15.08
N ASN A 54 0.81 13.09 15.39
CA ASN A 54 1.85 13.37 14.40
C ASN A 54 2.78 12.15 14.29
N TYR A 55 2.84 11.49 13.14
CA TYR A 55 3.64 10.27 12.96
C TYR A 55 5.15 10.46 13.08
N VAL A 56 5.65 11.70 13.16
CA VAL A 56 7.08 11.97 13.43
C VAL A 56 7.34 12.37 14.89
N ASP A 57 6.34 12.30 15.76
CA ASP A 57 6.40 12.59 17.18
C ASP A 57 6.38 11.27 17.97
N ALA A 58 7.55 10.83 18.43
CA ALA A 58 7.69 9.60 19.20
C ALA A 58 6.93 9.64 20.54
N ASP A 59 6.87 10.80 21.22
CA ASP A 59 6.17 10.94 22.50
C ASP A 59 4.66 10.85 22.32
N GLY A 60 4.13 11.45 21.25
CA GLY A 60 2.73 11.32 20.87
C GLY A 60 2.33 9.87 20.52
N ILE A 61 3.22 9.11 19.89
CA ILE A 61 3.00 7.70 19.53
C ILE A 61 3.15 6.79 20.77
N ARG A 62 4.06 7.08 21.68
CA ARG A 62 4.39 6.23 22.85
C ARG A 62 3.16 5.86 23.69
N ALA A 63 2.30 6.83 23.96
CA ALA A 63 1.06 6.58 24.70
C ALA A 63 0.14 5.60 23.97
N ALA A 64 0.08 5.69 22.64
CA ALA A 64 -0.76 4.85 21.78
C ALA A 64 -0.26 3.42 21.67
N VAL A 65 1.07 3.21 21.58
CA VAL A 65 1.67 1.87 21.42
C VAL A 65 1.93 1.18 22.75
N LYS A 66 1.72 1.85 23.87
CA LYS A 66 1.94 1.27 25.20
C LYS A 66 1.13 0.00 25.39
N SER A 67 1.85 -1.10 25.67
CA SER A 67 1.26 -2.42 25.91
C SER A 67 0.39 -2.94 24.76
N CYS A 68 0.66 -2.53 23.51
CA CYS A 68 0.03 -3.15 22.36
C CYS A 68 0.72 -4.48 22.01
N ASP A 69 -0.04 -5.41 21.43
CA ASP A 69 0.49 -6.67 20.93
C ASP A 69 1.03 -6.53 19.51
N VAL A 70 0.32 -5.73 18.68
CA VAL A 70 0.62 -5.57 17.26
C VAL A 70 0.44 -4.12 16.82
N VAL A 71 1.39 -3.63 16.02
CA VAL A 71 1.28 -2.36 15.29
C VAL A 71 1.23 -2.65 13.80
N PHE A 72 0.11 -2.36 13.14
CA PHE A 72 0.04 -2.32 11.68
C PHE A 72 0.49 -0.95 11.19
N HIS A 73 1.70 -0.89 10.65
CA HIS A 73 2.26 0.34 10.10
C HIS A 73 1.93 0.47 8.61
N LEU A 74 0.83 1.19 8.31
CA LEU A 74 0.30 1.35 6.95
C LEU A 74 0.55 2.75 6.38
N VAL A 75 1.36 3.55 7.07
CA VAL A 75 1.69 4.91 6.62
C VAL A 75 2.56 4.85 5.38
N GLY A 76 2.18 5.66 4.39
CA GLY A 76 3.00 5.88 3.21
C GLY A 76 2.31 6.72 2.16
N ILE A 77 3.12 7.33 1.31
CA ILE A 77 2.68 8.17 0.20
C ILE A 77 3.40 7.74 -1.07
N ILE A 78 2.77 7.98 -2.21
CA ILE A 78 3.37 7.82 -3.54
C ILE A 78 3.67 9.17 -4.20
N LYS A 79 3.30 10.26 -3.52
CA LYS A 79 3.45 11.63 -3.99
C LYS A 79 3.69 12.56 -2.81
N GLU A 80 4.70 13.41 -2.94
CA GLU A 80 4.97 14.46 -1.97
C GLU A 80 4.00 15.64 -2.09
N SER A 81 3.89 16.39 -1.02
CA SER A 81 3.17 17.68 -0.95
C SER A 81 4.02 18.70 -0.23
N LYS A 82 3.57 19.96 -0.14
CA LYS A 82 4.29 21.03 0.60
C LYS A 82 4.50 20.70 2.08
N THR A 83 3.64 19.90 2.67
CA THR A 83 3.64 19.57 4.10
C THR A 83 4.00 18.13 4.40
N ASN A 84 4.26 17.31 3.38
CA ASN A 84 4.52 15.88 3.57
C ASN A 84 5.48 15.37 2.49
N SER A 85 6.73 15.15 2.85
CA SER A 85 7.75 14.56 1.98
C SER A 85 7.79 13.05 2.14
N PHE A 86 8.48 12.34 1.22
CA PHE A 86 8.76 10.92 1.38
C PHE A 86 9.50 10.65 2.68
N TYR A 87 10.54 11.43 2.99
CA TYR A 87 11.27 11.33 4.25
C TYR A 87 10.35 11.38 5.48
N LEU A 88 9.47 12.40 5.57
CA LEU A 88 8.56 12.53 6.72
C LEU A 88 7.55 11.40 6.81
N ALA A 89 7.02 10.96 5.66
CA ALA A 89 5.97 9.95 5.63
C ALA A 89 6.50 8.51 5.77
N HIS A 90 7.76 8.25 5.44
CA HIS A 90 8.34 6.92 5.49
C HIS A 90 9.38 6.82 6.60
N GLU A 91 10.55 7.42 6.42
CA GLU A 91 11.71 7.25 7.30
C GLU A 91 11.50 7.85 8.70
N ALA A 92 11.11 9.13 8.77
CA ALA A 92 10.90 9.81 10.05
C ALA A 92 9.74 9.20 10.85
N ALA A 93 8.67 8.73 10.15
CA ALA A 93 7.56 8.05 10.79
C ALA A 93 7.98 6.68 11.37
N CYS A 94 8.78 5.90 10.65
CA CYS A 94 9.33 4.64 11.14
C CYS A 94 10.29 4.86 12.31
N LYS A 95 11.15 5.89 12.22
CA LYS A 95 12.06 6.25 13.31
C LYS A 95 11.29 6.63 14.58
N ALA A 96 10.29 7.50 14.48
CA ALA A 96 9.47 7.91 15.61
C ALA A 96 8.71 6.72 16.23
N LEU A 97 8.24 5.77 15.40
CA LEU A 97 7.62 4.54 15.87
C LEU A 97 8.61 3.68 16.68
N CYS A 98 9.84 3.52 16.22
CA CYS A 98 10.88 2.79 16.95
C CYS A 98 11.26 3.50 18.27
N ASP A 99 11.38 4.82 18.23
CA ASP A 99 11.73 5.65 19.41
C ASP A 99 10.58 5.70 20.45
N ALA A 100 9.39 5.22 20.11
CA ALA A 100 8.20 5.27 20.98
C ALA A 100 8.11 4.15 22.04
N ASP A 101 9.11 3.29 22.16
CA ASP A 101 9.15 2.15 23.09
C ASP A 101 8.02 1.13 22.83
N LEU A 102 8.21 0.33 21.81
CA LEU A 102 7.27 -0.71 21.37
C LEU A 102 7.17 -1.92 22.32
N GLY A 103 8.04 -2.02 23.34
CA GLY A 103 8.10 -3.19 24.22
C GLY A 103 8.34 -4.49 23.44
N ALA A 104 7.40 -5.45 23.52
CA ALA A 104 7.45 -6.71 22.78
C ALA A 104 6.50 -6.77 21.57
N ALA A 105 5.94 -5.64 21.16
CA ALA A 105 4.97 -5.59 20.07
C ALA A 105 5.57 -6.03 18.73
N THR A 106 4.80 -6.77 17.94
CA THR A 106 5.14 -7.07 16.55
C THR A 106 4.71 -5.92 15.63
N VAL A 107 5.62 -5.41 14.82
CA VAL A 107 5.32 -4.42 13.79
C VAL A 107 5.07 -5.13 12.46
N ILE A 108 3.87 -4.98 11.92
CA ILE A 108 3.52 -5.43 10.57
C ILE A 108 3.57 -4.22 9.65
N ASN A 109 4.61 -4.14 8.82
CA ASN A 109 4.82 -3.03 7.89
C ASN A 109 4.26 -3.36 6.50
N LEU A 110 3.60 -2.39 5.87
CA LEU A 110 3.16 -2.50 4.48
C LEU A 110 4.11 -1.73 3.56
N GLY A 111 4.98 -2.46 2.87
CA GLY A 111 5.96 -1.96 1.91
C GLY A 111 5.47 -2.02 0.47
N ILE A 112 6.36 -1.66 -0.46
CA ILE A 112 6.11 -1.70 -1.92
C ILE A 112 7.14 -2.63 -2.57
N VAL A 113 6.71 -3.49 -3.47
CA VAL A 113 7.60 -4.27 -4.35
C VAL A 113 8.50 -3.33 -5.15
N GLY A 114 9.77 -3.68 -5.31
CA GLY A 114 10.77 -2.82 -5.95
C GLY A 114 11.37 -1.75 -5.03
N SER A 115 11.05 -1.73 -3.72
CA SER A 115 11.77 -0.89 -2.76
C SER A 115 13.23 -1.29 -2.68
N ASP A 116 14.13 -0.33 -2.96
CA ASP A 116 15.56 -0.55 -3.06
C ASP A 116 16.30 0.73 -2.60
N PRO A 117 17.28 0.64 -1.67
CA PRO A 117 18.03 1.80 -1.19
C PRO A 117 18.84 2.50 -2.30
N ASP A 118 19.20 1.78 -3.36
CA ASP A 118 19.94 2.31 -4.50
C ASP A 118 19.03 2.83 -5.63
N SER A 119 17.70 2.76 -5.44
CA SER A 119 16.73 3.20 -6.44
C SER A 119 16.88 4.66 -6.81
N GLN A 120 16.85 4.98 -8.09
CA GLN A 120 16.78 6.36 -8.59
C GLN A 120 15.40 6.99 -8.31
N ASN A 121 14.39 6.19 -8.02
CA ASN A 121 13.07 6.66 -7.61
C ASN A 121 13.07 7.00 -6.12
N ALA A 122 12.86 8.28 -5.79
CA ALA A 122 12.87 8.76 -4.41
C ALA A 122 11.82 8.07 -3.50
N CYS A 123 10.66 7.68 -4.05
CA CYS A 123 9.65 6.95 -3.29
C CYS A 123 10.14 5.53 -2.92
N LEU A 124 10.65 4.78 -3.89
CA LEU A 124 11.12 3.41 -3.67
C LEU A 124 12.35 3.38 -2.74
N ARG A 125 13.29 4.33 -2.92
CA ARG A 125 14.44 4.48 -2.03
C ARG A 125 14.01 4.77 -0.59
N SER A 126 13.18 5.78 -0.38
CA SER A 126 12.68 6.15 0.95
C SER A 126 11.88 5.02 1.62
N ARG A 127 11.18 4.20 0.85
CA ARG A 127 10.49 3.01 1.36
C ARG A 127 11.46 1.94 1.83
N ALA A 128 12.55 1.71 1.10
CA ALA A 128 13.59 0.77 1.50
C ALA A 128 14.32 1.24 2.78
N GLU A 129 14.65 2.53 2.86
CA GLU A 129 15.27 3.11 4.06
C GLU A 129 14.34 3.01 5.30
N ALA A 130 13.06 3.30 5.13
CA ALA A 130 12.06 3.16 6.20
C ALA A 130 11.94 1.72 6.70
N GLU A 131 11.92 0.74 5.80
CA GLU A 131 11.91 -0.69 6.13
C GLU A 131 13.18 -1.09 6.88
N ALA A 132 14.36 -0.61 6.44
CA ALA A 132 15.63 -0.88 7.11
C ALA A 132 15.67 -0.31 8.53
N ILE A 133 15.12 0.90 8.77
CA ILE A 133 14.97 1.49 10.10
C ILE A 133 14.14 0.58 11.01
N LEU A 134 12.99 0.09 10.55
CA LEU A 134 12.15 -0.82 11.34
C LEU A 134 12.88 -2.12 11.66
N LEU A 135 13.48 -2.77 10.66
CA LEU A 135 14.20 -4.05 10.84
C LEU A 135 15.39 -3.94 11.77
N ALA A 136 16.04 -2.78 11.85
CA ALA A 136 17.19 -2.55 12.72
C ALA A 136 16.81 -2.23 14.17
N ALA A 137 15.68 -1.58 14.40
CA ALA A 137 15.37 -0.94 15.70
C ALA A 137 14.10 -1.45 16.38
N ALA A 138 13.12 -1.97 15.64
CA ALA A 138 11.92 -2.52 16.27
C ALA A 138 12.14 -3.95 16.79
N PRO A 139 11.42 -4.38 17.84
CA PRO A 139 11.65 -5.68 18.51
C PRO A 139 11.37 -6.87 17.60
N LYS A 140 10.34 -6.76 16.76
CA LYS A 140 9.97 -7.77 15.75
C LYS A 140 9.24 -7.11 14.59
N VAL A 141 9.65 -7.40 13.37
CA VAL A 141 9.09 -6.77 12.16
C VAL A 141 8.78 -7.82 11.10
N ILE A 142 7.54 -7.83 10.61
CA ILE A 142 7.16 -8.54 9.38
C ILE A 142 6.82 -7.46 8.34
N SER A 143 7.66 -7.29 7.34
CA SER A 143 7.42 -6.33 6.25
C SER A 143 6.81 -7.05 5.06
N LEU A 144 5.59 -6.67 4.67
CA LEU A 144 4.91 -7.17 3.49
C LEU A 144 5.08 -6.16 2.36
N ARG A 145 5.86 -6.49 1.34
CA ARG A 145 5.98 -5.71 0.12
C ARG A 145 4.91 -6.16 -0.87
N VAL A 146 4.07 -5.23 -1.29
CA VAL A 146 3.00 -5.50 -2.26
C VAL A 146 3.15 -4.64 -3.51
N PRO A 147 2.77 -5.14 -4.70
CA PRO A 147 2.74 -4.35 -5.93
C PRO A 147 1.43 -3.54 -6.02
N MET A 148 0.87 -3.41 -7.23
CA MET A 148 -0.45 -2.82 -7.43
C MET A 148 -1.53 -3.60 -6.67
N VAL A 149 -2.22 -2.94 -5.75
CA VAL A 149 -3.37 -3.52 -5.03
C VAL A 149 -4.66 -3.14 -5.75
N LEU A 150 -5.53 -4.13 -5.98
CA LEU A 150 -6.86 -3.95 -6.55
C LEU A 150 -7.93 -4.18 -5.48
N GLY A 151 -8.71 -3.16 -5.20
CA GLY A 151 -9.84 -3.18 -4.28
C GLY A 151 -10.97 -2.28 -4.76
N GLU A 152 -12.18 -2.49 -4.27
CA GLU A 152 -13.34 -1.69 -4.66
C GLU A 152 -13.15 -0.22 -4.26
N GLY A 153 -13.26 0.66 -5.26
CA GLY A 153 -13.11 2.11 -5.06
C GLY A 153 -11.68 2.58 -4.89
N ASP A 154 -10.67 1.71 -4.98
CA ASP A 154 -9.27 2.10 -4.90
C ASP A 154 -8.82 2.82 -6.18
N TYR A 155 -7.84 3.71 -6.03
CA TYR A 155 -7.37 4.53 -7.16
C TYR A 155 -6.89 3.68 -8.35
N SER A 156 -6.14 2.60 -8.09
CA SER A 156 -5.64 1.68 -9.12
C SER A 156 -6.78 0.96 -9.86
N SER A 157 -7.78 0.48 -9.13
CA SER A 157 -8.97 -0.17 -9.70
C SER A 157 -9.79 0.80 -10.55
N LEU A 158 -10.04 2.02 -10.05
CA LEU A 158 -10.74 3.06 -10.81
C LEU A 158 -9.96 3.51 -12.05
N ALA A 159 -8.63 3.57 -11.97
CA ALA A 159 -7.79 3.90 -13.13
C ALA A 159 -7.82 2.77 -14.17
N LEU A 160 -7.76 1.52 -13.74
CA LEU A 160 -7.88 0.34 -14.60
C LEU A 160 -9.24 0.31 -15.29
N GLU A 161 -10.33 0.50 -14.53
CA GLU A 161 -11.69 0.55 -15.06
C GLU A 161 -11.85 1.63 -16.12
N ARG A 162 -11.41 2.86 -15.84
CA ARG A 162 -11.46 3.97 -16.81
C ARG A 162 -10.72 3.66 -18.11
N ASN A 163 -9.59 2.97 -18.04
CA ASN A 163 -8.83 2.57 -19.21
C ASN A 163 -9.52 1.43 -19.97
N ALA A 164 -10.06 0.46 -19.25
CA ALA A 164 -10.75 -0.70 -19.80
C ALA A 164 -12.07 -0.36 -20.51
N ARG A 165 -12.76 0.69 -20.06
CA ARG A 165 -14.03 1.16 -20.70
C ARG A 165 -13.83 1.90 -22.02
N LYS A 166 -12.63 2.39 -22.34
CA LYS A 166 -12.34 3.13 -23.57
C LYS A 166 -12.19 2.19 -24.77
N ALA A 167 -12.64 2.62 -25.96
CA ALA A 167 -12.36 1.88 -27.20
C ALA A 167 -10.85 1.84 -27.50
N MET A 168 -10.15 2.96 -27.20
CA MET A 168 -8.70 3.08 -27.29
C MET A 168 -8.16 3.80 -26.06
N THR A 169 -7.08 3.27 -25.48
CA THR A 169 -6.39 3.88 -24.36
C THR A 169 -4.87 3.89 -24.58
N MET A 170 -4.21 4.87 -24.00
CA MET A 170 -2.77 5.00 -24.00
C MET A 170 -2.24 4.58 -22.62
N ALA A 171 -1.20 3.75 -22.57
CA ALA A 171 -0.54 3.34 -21.35
C ALA A 171 0.98 3.49 -21.48
N PHE A 172 1.62 4.08 -20.49
CA PHE A 172 3.07 4.11 -20.42
C PHE A 172 3.61 2.69 -20.25
N ARG A 173 4.65 2.33 -21.03
CA ARG A 173 5.29 1.02 -20.97
C ARG A 173 4.27 -0.14 -20.96
N ALA A 174 3.36 -0.17 -21.90
CA ALA A 174 2.28 -1.15 -21.96
C ALA A 174 2.76 -2.63 -22.02
N ALA A 175 4.04 -2.86 -22.32
CA ALA A 175 4.70 -4.16 -22.32
C ALA A 175 5.34 -4.53 -20.96
N SER A 176 5.46 -3.59 -20.00
CA SER A 176 5.98 -3.93 -18.67
C SER A 176 5.01 -4.84 -17.90
N LEU A 177 5.58 -5.69 -17.06
CA LEU A 177 4.83 -6.65 -16.27
C LEU A 177 4.18 -5.96 -15.06
N GLU A 178 2.97 -6.39 -14.77
CA GLU A 178 2.18 -6.05 -13.59
C GLU A 178 1.71 -7.36 -12.95
N GLN A 179 1.71 -7.41 -11.64
CA GLN A 179 1.26 -8.59 -10.90
C GLN A 179 0.29 -8.16 -9.79
N PRO A 180 -0.90 -7.63 -10.16
CA PRO A 180 -1.81 -7.03 -9.20
C PRO A 180 -2.33 -8.04 -8.20
N VAL A 181 -2.35 -7.64 -6.92
CA VAL A 181 -2.86 -8.44 -5.80
C VAL A 181 -4.24 -7.95 -5.35
N ASP A 182 -5.09 -8.87 -4.96
CA ASP A 182 -6.40 -8.57 -4.38
C ASP A 182 -6.26 -7.89 -3.01
N SER A 183 -7.01 -6.82 -2.77
CA SER A 183 -6.98 -6.10 -1.49
C SER A 183 -7.37 -6.99 -0.30
N ASN A 184 -8.29 -7.95 -0.50
CA ASN A 184 -8.68 -8.88 0.57
C ASN A 184 -7.55 -9.86 0.89
N ASP A 185 -6.74 -10.26 -0.11
CA ASP A 185 -5.58 -11.11 0.13
C ASP A 185 -4.48 -10.35 0.87
N VAL A 186 -4.31 -9.05 0.60
CA VAL A 186 -3.43 -8.19 1.41
C VAL A 186 -3.92 -8.13 2.86
N ILE A 187 -5.22 -7.99 3.10
CA ILE A 187 -5.77 -8.01 4.47
C ILE A 187 -5.56 -9.37 5.13
N LYS A 188 -5.82 -10.48 4.44
CA LYS A 188 -5.54 -11.84 4.96
C LYS A 188 -4.06 -11.99 5.34
N ALA A 189 -3.15 -11.50 4.48
CA ALA A 189 -1.71 -11.55 4.73
C ALA A 189 -1.30 -10.73 5.94
N LEU A 190 -1.81 -9.50 6.10
CA LEU A 190 -1.54 -8.64 7.26
C LEU A 190 -1.99 -9.32 8.56
N LEU A 191 -3.19 -9.91 8.58
CA LEU A 191 -3.72 -10.61 9.74
C LEU A 191 -2.92 -11.88 10.04
N ALA A 192 -2.61 -12.68 9.02
CA ALA A 192 -1.78 -13.89 9.18
C ALA A 192 -0.38 -13.54 9.69
N ALA A 193 0.24 -12.45 9.22
CA ALA A 193 1.55 -11.99 9.71
C ALA A 193 1.52 -11.63 11.20
N ALA A 194 0.40 -11.14 11.73
CA ALA A 194 0.25 -10.84 13.15
C ALA A 194 0.06 -12.10 14.01
N GLU A 195 -0.51 -13.16 13.44
CA GLU A 195 -0.87 -14.39 14.16
C GLU A 195 0.19 -15.51 14.01
N THR A 196 0.98 -15.48 12.94
CA THR A 196 1.99 -16.51 12.67
C THR A 196 3.28 -16.24 13.46
N PRO A 197 3.89 -17.25 14.08
CA PRO A 197 5.13 -17.09 14.85
C PRO A 197 6.36 -16.98 13.93
N LEU A 198 6.40 -15.95 13.08
CA LEU A 198 7.53 -15.67 12.21
C LEU A 198 8.61 -14.86 12.96
N GLU A 199 9.85 -15.04 12.59
CA GLU A 199 10.95 -14.11 12.94
C GLU A 199 10.86 -12.85 12.06
N SER A 200 11.63 -11.81 12.41
CA SER A 200 11.71 -10.59 11.60
C SER A 200 12.13 -10.91 10.17
N CYS A 201 11.30 -10.52 9.20
CA CYS A 201 11.52 -10.84 7.79
C CYS A 201 10.82 -9.86 6.85
N VAL A 202 11.23 -9.91 5.59
CA VAL A 202 10.57 -9.24 4.48
C VAL A 202 9.92 -10.31 3.58
N LEU A 203 8.65 -10.16 3.31
CA LEU A 203 7.87 -11.04 2.44
C LEU A 203 7.33 -10.24 1.25
N GLU A 204 7.54 -10.73 0.05
CA GLU A 204 6.97 -10.13 -1.16
C GLU A 204 5.70 -10.88 -1.55
N LEU A 205 4.57 -10.18 -1.49
CA LEU A 205 3.24 -10.73 -1.77
C LEU A 205 2.64 -10.02 -2.98
N ALA A 206 2.67 -10.67 -4.12
CA ALA A 206 2.02 -10.21 -5.35
C ALA A 206 0.83 -11.12 -5.70
N GLY A 207 0.09 -10.76 -6.75
CA GLY A 207 -1.02 -11.57 -7.24
C GLY A 207 -0.58 -12.92 -7.84
N PRO A 208 -1.54 -13.79 -8.19
CA PRO A 208 -1.24 -15.15 -8.63
C PRO A 208 -0.59 -15.22 -10.02
N GLU A 209 -0.69 -14.18 -10.81
CA GLU A 209 -0.15 -14.14 -12.18
C GLU A 209 0.46 -12.78 -12.52
N SER A 210 1.60 -12.82 -13.23
CA SER A 210 2.25 -11.67 -13.82
C SER A 210 1.87 -11.57 -15.29
N LEU A 211 1.43 -10.39 -15.75
CA LEU A 211 1.01 -10.15 -17.13
C LEU A 211 1.38 -8.75 -17.57
N THR A 212 1.44 -8.50 -18.88
CA THR A 212 1.75 -7.15 -19.35
C THR A 212 0.63 -6.17 -18.98
N ARG A 213 0.99 -4.90 -18.73
CA ARG A 213 0.01 -3.83 -18.48
C ARG A 213 -1.06 -3.76 -19.58
N SER A 214 -0.66 -3.97 -20.83
CA SER A 214 -1.61 -4.08 -21.95
C SER A 214 -2.57 -5.25 -21.78
N ALA A 215 -2.07 -6.42 -21.37
CA ALA A 215 -2.89 -7.61 -21.15
C ALA A 215 -3.86 -7.40 -19.97
N LEU A 216 -3.40 -6.78 -18.88
CA LEU A 216 -4.24 -6.43 -17.74
C LEU A 216 -5.41 -5.52 -18.13
N ILE A 217 -5.14 -4.45 -18.89
CA ILE A 217 -6.19 -3.53 -19.36
C ILE A 217 -7.18 -4.25 -20.29
N LYS A 218 -6.70 -5.12 -21.20
CA LYS A 218 -7.56 -5.89 -22.09
C LYS A 218 -8.43 -6.89 -21.33
N ARG A 219 -7.84 -7.58 -20.33
CA ARG A 219 -8.56 -8.54 -19.49
C ARG A 219 -9.64 -7.85 -18.65
N ALA A 220 -9.34 -6.69 -18.07
CA ALA A 220 -10.32 -5.84 -17.41
C ALA A 220 -11.43 -5.38 -18.37
N GLY A 221 -11.08 -5.08 -19.63
CA GLY A 221 -12.04 -4.79 -20.68
C GLY A 221 -12.98 -5.97 -20.97
N GLN A 222 -12.44 -7.18 -21.06
CA GLN A 222 -13.25 -8.39 -21.29
C GLN A 222 -14.29 -8.60 -20.17
N VAL A 223 -13.90 -8.40 -18.91
CA VAL A 223 -14.85 -8.45 -17.76
C VAL A 223 -15.97 -7.43 -17.93
N LEU A 224 -15.69 -6.25 -18.50
CA LEU A 224 -16.67 -5.18 -18.76
C LEU A 224 -17.41 -5.34 -20.11
N GLY A 225 -17.24 -6.45 -20.83
CA GLY A 225 -17.80 -6.67 -22.16
C GLY A 225 -17.20 -5.71 -23.22
N ARG A 226 -15.93 -5.29 -23.06
CA ARG A 226 -15.21 -4.35 -23.93
C ARG A 226 -13.93 -4.98 -24.49
N GLN A 227 -13.41 -4.42 -25.56
CA GLN A 227 -12.15 -4.82 -26.19
C GLN A 227 -11.27 -3.58 -26.45
N PRO A 228 -10.64 -3.00 -25.41
CA PRO A 228 -9.85 -1.79 -25.57
C PRO A 228 -8.61 -2.04 -26.44
N LYS A 229 -8.36 -1.12 -27.37
CA LYS A 229 -7.08 -1.06 -28.07
C LYS A 229 -6.10 -0.30 -27.19
N VAL A 230 -5.02 -0.97 -26.75
CA VAL A 230 -3.98 -0.36 -25.91
C VAL A 230 -2.81 0.08 -26.77
N VAL A 231 -2.48 1.37 -26.72
CA VAL A 231 -1.32 1.97 -27.38
C VAL A 231 -0.24 2.20 -26.34
N SER A 232 0.94 1.64 -26.57
CA SER A 232 2.10 1.82 -25.67
C SER A 232 2.75 3.16 -25.90
N LEU A 233 2.96 3.91 -24.84
CA LEU A 233 3.77 5.13 -24.83
C LEU A 233 5.10 4.88 -24.12
N PRO A 234 6.21 5.43 -24.57
CA PRO A 234 7.44 5.45 -23.80
C PRO A 234 7.27 6.33 -22.56
N LEU A 235 8.07 6.07 -21.53
CA LEU A 235 7.92 6.78 -20.24
C LEU A 235 8.46 8.22 -20.28
N TRP A 236 9.51 8.48 -21.09
CA TRP A 236 10.23 9.74 -21.10
C TRP A 236 9.37 11.00 -21.36
N PRO A 237 8.33 11.00 -22.27
CA PRO A 237 7.51 12.18 -22.42
C PRO A 237 6.67 12.45 -21.16
N GLY A 238 6.19 11.40 -20.50
CA GLY A 238 5.48 11.52 -19.23
C GLY A 238 6.36 12.13 -18.14
N LEU A 239 7.63 11.69 -18.04
CA LEU A 239 8.59 12.25 -17.09
C LEU A 239 8.88 13.73 -17.35
N LEU A 240 8.99 14.15 -18.61
CA LEU A 240 9.18 15.57 -18.96
C LEU A 240 7.95 16.42 -18.56
N ILE A 241 6.75 15.94 -18.88
CA ILE A 241 5.50 16.60 -18.47
C ILE A 241 5.39 16.68 -16.95
N ALA A 242 5.66 15.59 -16.25
CA ALA A 242 5.63 15.56 -14.79
C ALA A 242 6.64 16.55 -14.19
N ALA A 243 7.87 16.61 -14.72
CA ALA A 243 8.89 17.56 -14.30
C ALA A 243 8.46 19.03 -14.48
N LEU A 244 7.76 19.34 -15.57
CA LEU A 244 7.22 20.68 -15.81
C LEU A 244 6.07 20.99 -14.83
N LEU A 245 5.16 20.04 -14.62
CA LEU A 245 4.04 20.21 -13.69
C LEU A 245 4.53 20.39 -12.24
N GLU A 246 5.57 19.66 -11.82
CA GLU A 246 6.19 19.81 -10.50
C GLU A 246 6.81 21.20 -10.27
N LYS A 247 7.27 21.87 -11.36
CA LYS A 247 7.82 23.23 -11.27
C LYS A 247 6.73 24.31 -11.17
N VAL A 248 5.60 24.09 -11.82
CA VAL A 248 4.55 25.11 -11.98
C VAL A 248 3.44 24.93 -10.94
N MET A 249 3.15 23.70 -10.53
CA MET A 249 2.02 23.38 -9.64
C MET A 249 2.52 22.97 -8.25
N SER A 250 1.88 23.50 -7.23
CA SER A 250 2.15 23.08 -5.83
C SER A 250 1.61 21.69 -5.48
N ASN A 251 0.67 21.18 -6.28
CA ASN A 251 0.09 19.84 -6.12
C ASN A 251 -0.20 19.22 -7.50
N PRO A 252 0.85 18.82 -8.25
CA PRO A 252 0.69 18.30 -9.59
C PRO A 252 -0.12 16.99 -9.58
N PRO A 253 -0.96 16.73 -10.59
CA PRO A 253 -1.76 15.50 -10.67
C PRO A 253 -0.89 14.25 -10.90
N VAL A 254 0.30 14.41 -11.48
CA VAL A 254 1.27 13.37 -11.77
C VAL A 254 2.66 13.89 -11.44
N THR A 255 3.50 13.06 -10.80
CA THR A 255 4.90 13.37 -10.47
C THR A 255 5.85 12.37 -11.13
N ARG A 256 7.14 12.75 -11.23
CA ARG A 256 8.17 11.84 -11.72
C ARG A 256 8.29 10.60 -10.82
N ALA A 257 8.14 10.76 -9.50
CA ALA A 257 8.15 9.65 -8.56
C ALA A 257 7.00 8.67 -8.82
N MET A 258 5.77 9.19 -9.03
CA MET A 258 4.61 8.34 -9.38
C MET A 258 4.82 7.56 -10.68
N LEU A 259 5.36 8.22 -11.72
CA LEU A 259 5.65 7.55 -12.99
C LEU A 259 6.81 6.57 -12.87
N GLY A 260 7.83 6.90 -12.09
CA GLY A 260 8.98 6.04 -11.89
C GLY A 260 8.69 4.76 -11.11
N VAL A 261 7.65 4.74 -10.28
CA VAL A 261 7.16 3.48 -9.66
C VAL A 261 6.65 2.51 -10.74
N LEU A 262 6.22 3.01 -11.90
CA LEU A 262 5.81 2.18 -13.04
C LEU A 262 6.99 1.67 -13.88
N ASP A 263 8.23 2.06 -13.53
CA ASP A 263 9.42 1.76 -14.35
C ASP A 263 10.13 0.46 -13.95
N HIS A 264 9.39 -0.52 -13.48
CA HIS A 264 9.89 -1.87 -13.23
C HIS A 264 8.90 -2.92 -13.72
N ASN A 265 9.30 -4.18 -13.64
CA ASN A 265 8.45 -5.32 -13.95
C ASN A 265 8.13 -6.06 -12.66
N ASP A 266 6.85 -6.29 -12.41
CA ASP A 266 6.40 -7.13 -11.31
C ASP A 266 6.38 -8.60 -11.77
N ASP A 267 7.36 -9.37 -11.31
CA ASP A 267 7.47 -10.82 -11.50
C ASP A 267 7.95 -11.45 -10.20
N VAL A 268 7.09 -11.40 -9.20
CA VAL A 268 7.38 -11.77 -7.82
C VAL A 268 7.07 -13.24 -7.58
N LYS A 269 7.98 -13.96 -6.94
CA LYS A 269 7.76 -15.35 -6.51
C LYS A 269 6.97 -15.39 -5.20
N THR A 270 5.68 -15.11 -5.29
CA THR A 270 4.78 -14.96 -4.14
C THR A 270 4.54 -16.25 -3.34
N GLN A 271 4.89 -17.44 -3.89
CA GLN A 271 4.63 -18.73 -3.25
C GLN A 271 5.29 -18.87 -1.87
N ALA A 272 6.49 -18.30 -1.69
CA ALA A 272 7.20 -18.33 -0.41
C ALA A 272 6.43 -17.53 0.66
N ALA A 273 5.94 -16.34 0.33
CA ALA A 273 5.13 -15.53 1.22
C ALA A 273 3.79 -16.20 1.55
N CYS A 274 3.12 -16.78 0.54
CA CYS A 274 1.86 -17.52 0.73
C CYS A 274 2.05 -18.72 1.66
N ALA A 275 3.12 -19.50 1.48
CA ALA A 275 3.43 -20.64 2.33
C ALA A 275 3.75 -20.23 3.78
N ALA A 276 4.57 -19.17 3.96
CA ALA A 276 4.93 -18.65 5.27
C ALA A 276 3.71 -18.12 6.06
N LEU A 277 2.75 -17.53 5.35
CA LEU A 277 1.54 -16.95 5.94
C LEU A 277 0.33 -17.91 5.96
N GLY A 278 0.42 -19.08 5.32
CA GLY A 278 -0.67 -20.03 5.23
C GLY A 278 -1.89 -19.52 4.46
N ILE A 279 -1.68 -18.68 3.44
CA ILE A 279 -2.76 -18.06 2.66
C ILE A 279 -2.76 -18.54 1.21
N SER A 280 -3.93 -18.49 0.57
CA SER A 280 -4.12 -18.66 -0.86
C SER A 280 -4.56 -17.35 -1.49
N LEU A 281 -4.15 -17.13 -2.74
CA LEU A 281 -4.46 -15.91 -3.49
C LEU A 281 -5.73 -16.08 -4.31
N THR A 282 -6.48 -15.00 -4.40
CA THR A 282 -7.67 -14.89 -5.23
C THR A 282 -7.27 -14.82 -6.72
N PRO A 283 -7.88 -15.61 -7.61
CA PRO A 283 -7.64 -15.53 -9.05
C PRO A 283 -7.90 -14.12 -9.59
N LEU A 284 -7.09 -13.68 -10.57
CA LEU A 284 -7.19 -12.32 -11.11
C LEU A 284 -8.58 -12.02 -11.69
N ASP A 285 -9.20 -12.96 -12.38
CA ASP A 285 -10.54 -12.76 -12.97
C ASP A 285 -11.62 -12.55 -11.91
N GLU A 286 -11.52 -13.24 -10.78
CA GLU A 286 -12.41 -13.06 -9.64
C GLU A 286 -12.20 -11.66 -9.03
N THR A 287 -10.94 -11.26 -8.82
CA THR A 287 -10.60 -9.91 -8.38
C THR A 287 -11.16 -8.84 -9.32
N LEU A 288 -10.93 -8.97 -10.63
CA LEU A 288 -11.42 -8.02 -11.63
C LEU A 288 -12.95 -7.95 -11.64
N SER A 289 -13.63 -9.09 -11.57
CA SER A 289 -15.11 -9.15 -11.55
C SER A 289 -15.69 -8.46 -10.33
N ARG A 290 -15.01 -8.51 -9.20
CA ARG A 290 -15.43 -7.89 -7.95
C ARG A 290 -15.15 -6.37 -7.93
N VAL A 291 -13.98 -5.93 -8.42
CA VAL A 291 -13.55 -4.52 -8.29
C VAL A 291 -14.03 -3.63 -9.43
N LEU A 292 -14.29 -4.22 -10.60
CA LEU A 292 -14.85 -3.49 -11.74
C LEU A 292 -16.37 -3.57 -11.65
N LYS A 293 -17.02 -2.43 -11.50
CA LYS A 293 -18.49 -2.39 -11.43
C LYS A 293 -19.08 -2.81 -12.78
N VAL A 294 -19.52 -4.02 -12.87
CA VAL A 294 -20.29 -4.55 -14.00
C VAL A 294 -21.74 -4.09 -13.90
#